data_1fe98abf1416b27f7e963b6a60c2da91
#
_entry.id   1fe98abf1416b27f7e963b6a60c2da91
#
_cell.length_a   1.000
_cell.length_b   1.000
_cell.length_c   1.000
_cell.angle_alpha   90.00
_cell.angle_beta   90.00
_cell.angle_gamma   90.00
#
_symmetry.space_group_name_H-M   'P 1'
#
loop_
_entity.id
_entity.type
_entity.pdbx_description
1 polymer ?
#
loop_
_entity_poly.entity_id
_entity_poly.type
_entity_poly.pdbx_seq_one_letter_code
_entity_poly.pdbx_strand_id
1 'polypeptide(L)'
;MTDGLDIGQAVDRKQGGKGDPYFKKAGSMTDDQREAWLASRPTDNPWYGWSTALKPAWKPILLMRRPPKMAAADAAMKHGTAVLNIDATRIDSEERDAVATYREKAGSEVHGGALKKNRVVTGRTTLGRWPANVVMDPVMAAEAGDISRYFLCAAASTKERNDGLPPGEVNDHPLVRPVDLFRWLVRLLCPAEGTVLDPFCGTGTTGVAAVEEGCGFVGIDRNERWVTTLAERRIAEARVRQTQRGRR
;
A
#
# COMPACT_ATOMS: atom_id res chain seq x y z
N MET A 1 -10.36 -10.28 1.38
CA MET A 1 -10.33 -10.07 2.84
C MET A 1 -11.33 -11.04 3.42
N THR A 2 -10.88 -11.92 4.27
CA THR A 2 -11.80 -12.73 5.07
C THR A 2 -12.30 -11.82 6.17
N ASP A 3 -13.48 -11.21 5.94
CA ASP A 3 -14.25 -10.70 7.06
C ASP A 3 -14.41 -11.88 8.05
N GLY A 4 -14.24 -11.60 9.33
CA GLY A 4 -14.38 -12.64 10.35
C GLY A 4 -15.69 -13.40 10.18
N LEU A 5 -15.73 -14.66 10.60
CA LEU A 5 -16.93 -15.48 10.51
C LEU A 5 -18.05 -14.81 11.32
N ASP A 6 -19.17 -14.51 10.68
CA ASP A 6 -20.39 -14.09 11.37
C ASP A 6 -20.95 -15.30 12.15
N ILE A 7 -20.85 -15.23 13.45
CA ILE A 7 -21.23 -16.33 14.34
C ILE A 7 -22.75 -16.54 14.32
N GLY A 8 -23.54 -15.46 14.27
CA GLY A 8 -25.00 -15.56 14.20
C GLY A 8 -25.44 -16.39 12.99
N GLN A 9 -24.91 -16.09 11.80
CA GLN A 9 -25.23 -16.85 10.59
C GLN A 9 -24.72 -18.29 10.64
N ALA A 10 -23.54 -18.52 11.24
CA ALA A 10 -23.01 -19.87 11.37
C ALA A 10 -23.87 -20.74 12.29
N VAL A 11 -24.42 -20.17 13.35
CA VAL A 11 -25.38 -20.83 14.26
C VAL A 11 -26.67 -21.15 13.53
N ASP A 12 -27.28 -20.19 12.82
CA ASP A 12 -28.51 -20.43 12.05
C ASP A 12 -28.34 -21.56 11.04
N ARG A 13 -27.25 -21.59 10.31
CA ARG A 13 -26.98 -22.69 9.35
C ARG A 13 -26.87 -24.05 10.02
N LYS A 14 -26.28 -24.12 11.21
CA LYS A 14 -26.20 -25.37 12.00
C LYS A 14 -27.54 -25.81 12.53
N GLN A 15 -28.47 -24.87 12.77
CA GLN A 15 -29.83 -25.12 13.21
C GLN A 15 -30.81 -25.37 12.05
N GLY A 16 -30.32 -25.45 10.81
CA GLY A 16 -31.13 -25.72 9.62
C GLY A 16 -31.69 -24.47 8.94
N GLY A 17 -31.31 -23.29 9.40
CA GLY A 17 -31.65 -22.02 8.76
C GLY A 17 -30.90 -21.81 7.44
N LYS A 18 -31.53 -21.11 6.50
CA LYS A 18 -30.94 -20.80 5.17
C LYS A 18 -29.84 -19.73 5.22
N GLY A 19 -29.55 -19.17 6.40
CA GLY A 19 -28.70 -17.99 6.56
C GLY A 19 -29.37 -16.73 6.00
N ASP A 20 -28.86 -15.56 6.37
CA ASP A 20 -29.39 -14.30 5.91
C ASP A 20 -28.97 -14.04 4.43
N PRO A 21 -29.92 -13.98 3.47
CA PRO A 21 -29.62 -13.73 2.06
C PRO A 21 -29.08 -12.32 1.80
N TYR A 22 -29.26 -11.39 2.73
CA TYR A 22 -28.85 -9.99 2.59
C TYR A 22 -27.42 -9.71 3.05
N PHE A 23 -26.79 -10.63 3.77
CA PHE A 23 -25.45 -10.41 4.28
C PHE A 23 -24.41 -10.11 3.17
N LYS A 24 -24.54 -10.72 2.00
CA LYS A 24 -23.68 -10.43 0.84
C LYS A 24 -23.92 -9.04 0.23
N LYS A 25 -25.03 -8.39 0.54
CA LYS A 25 -25.44 -7.08 0.01
C LYS A 25 -25.26 -5.93 0.99
N ALA A 26 -24.81 -6.20 2.23
CA ALA A 26 -24.74 -5.18 3.28
C ALA A 26 -23.88 -3.95 2.90
N GLY A 27 -22.90 -4.10 2.03
CA GLY A 27 -22.06 -3.00 1.51
C GLY A 27 -22.75 -2.10 0.45
N SER A 28 -23.94 -2.47 -0.04
CA SER A 28 -24.69 -1.74 -1.07
C SER A 28 -26.07 -1.27 -0.58
N MET A 29 -26.37 -1.42 0.70
CA MET A 29 -27.64 -0.99 1.30
C MET A 29 -27.60 0.51 1.62
N THR A 30 -28.74 1.18 1.39
CA THR A 30 -28.97 2.51 1.98
C THR A 30 -29.14 2.37 3.50
N ASP A 31 -29.03 3.49 4.22
CA ASP A 31 -29.17 3.48 5.68
C ASP A 31 -30.55 2.96 6.12
N ASP A 32 -31.63 3.36 5.44
CA ASP A 32 -32.98 2.87 5.69
C ASP A 32 -33.13 1.35 5.45
N GLN A 33 -32.53 0.84 4.39
CA GLN A 33 -32.52 -0.59 4.11
C GLN A 33 -31.72 -1.38 5.16
N ARG A 34 -30.66 -0.77 5.66
CA ARG A 34 -29.84 -1.36 6.71
C ARG A 34 -30.58 -1.40 8.04
N GLU A 35 -31.31 -0.33 8.38
CA GLU A 35 -32.11 -0.26 9.59
C GLU A 35 -33.27 -1.24 9.55
N ALA A 36 -34.01 -1.32 8.43
CA ALA A 36 -35.09 -2.30 8.23
C ALA A 36 -34.54 -3.75 8.30
N TRP A 37 -33.36 -4.00 7.76
CA TRP A 37 -32.73 -5.31 7.86
C TRP A 37 -32.30 -5.65 9.28
N LEU A 38 -31.75 -4.68 10.03
CA LEU A 38 -31.43 -4.86 11.45
C LEU A 38 -32.67 -5.18 12.28
N ALA A 39 -33.76 -4.50 11.99
CA ALA A 39 -35.09 -4.73 12.67
C ALA A 39 -35.71 -6.08 12.32
N SER A 40 -35.42 -6.63 11.15
CA SER A 40 -35.95 -7.92 10.69
C SER A 40 -35.15 -9.14 11.20
N ARG A 41 -34.06 -8.94 11.94
CA ARG A 41 -33.27 -10.03 12.48
C ARG A 41 -34.04 -10.84 13.53
N PRO A 42 -33.92 -12.18 13.51
CA PRO A 42 -34.47 -13.01 14.58
C PRO A 42 -33.89 -12.56 15.93
N THR A 43 -34.77 -12.29 16.89
CA THR A 43 -34.36 -11.88 18.25
C THR A 43 -33.97 -13.05 19.14
N ASP A 44 -34.23 -14.27 18.68
CA ASP A 44 -33.99 -15.53 19.41
C ASP A 44 -32.58 -16.07 19.26
N ASN A 45 -31.79 -15.55 18.32
CA ASN A 45 -30.37 -15.92 18.15
C ASN A 45 -29.45 -14.89 18.84
N PRO A 46 -28.93 -15.19 20.05
CA PRO A 46 -28.10 -14.24 20.81
C PRO A 46 -26.75 -13.95 20.18
N TRP A 47 -26.37 -14.66 19.13
CA TRP A 47 -25.09 -14.53 18.45
C TRP A 47 -25.11 -13.59 17.24
N TYR A 48 -26.25 -12.98 16.92
CA TYR A 48 -26.29 -11.94 15.89
C TYR A 48 -25.40 -10.75 16.28
N GLY A 49 -24.57 -10.30 15.33
CA GLY A 49 -23.59 -9.23 15.56
C GLY A 49 -22.26 -9.71 16.17
N TRP A 50 -22.13 -11.00 16.46
CA TRP A 50 -20.85 -11.56 16.90
C TRP A 50 -20.03 -12.00 15.71
N SER A 51 -18.71 -11.76 15.76
CA SER A 51 -17.75 -12.17 14.74
C SER A 51 -16.50 -12.74 15.38
N THR A 52 -15.76 -13.57 14.63
CA THR A 52 -14.51 -14.17 15.09
C THR A 52 -13.31 -13.23 15.04
N ALA A 53 -13.43 -12.09 14.36
CA ALA A 53 -12.34 -11.15 14.21
C ALA A 53 -12.84 -9.72 14.03
N LEU A 54 -12.01 -8.77 14.43
CA LEU A 54 -12.21 -7.35 14.09
C LEU A 54 -11.86 -7.11 12.61
N LYS A 55 -12.48 -6.12 11.99
CA LYS A 55 -12.10 -5.65 10.66
C LYS A 55 -10.67 -5.14 10.70
N PRO A 56 -9.77 -5.64 9.82
CA PRO A 56 -8.40 -5.15 9.78
C PRO A 56 -8.38 -3.65 9.46
N ALA A 57 -7.80 -2.85 10.33
CA ALA A 57 -7.64 -1.41 10.14
C ALA A 57 -6.39 -1.05 9.33
N TRP A 58 -5.44 -1.95 9.20
CA TRP A 58 -4.18 -1.73 8.50
C TRP A 58 -3.71 -3.00 7.77
N LYS A 59 -2.85 -2.82 6.77
CA LYS A 59 -2.25 -3.90 5.98
C LYS A 59 -0.74 -3.76 6.10
N PRO A 60 -0.03 -4.70 6.73
CA PRO A 60 1.42 -4.63 6.86
C PRO A 60 2.10 -4.86 5.51
N ILE A 61 3.16 -4.09 5.27
CA ILE A 61 4.13 -4.32 4.20
C ILE A 61 5.45 -4.67 4.89
N LEU A 62 5.93 -5.88 4.68
CA LEU A 62 7.17 -6.36 5.29
C LEU A 62 8.32 -6.14 4.32
N LEU A 63 9.27 -5.28 4.70
CA LEU A 63 10.51 -5.11 3.99
C LEU A 63 11.55 -6.08 4.54
N MET A 64 11.89 -7.08 3.75
CA MET A 64 12.91 -8.07 4.08
C MET A 64 14.05 -8.02 3.08
N ARG A 65 15.26 -8.31 3.53
CA ARG A 65 16.44 -8.44 2.66
C ARG A 65 17.28 -9.62 3.10
N ARG A 66 17.95 -10.24 2.13
CA ARG A 66 19.00 -11.20 2.43
C ARG A 66 20.13 -10.47 3.16
N PRO A 67 20.57 -10.93 4.34
CA PRO A 67 21.70 -10.30 5.03
C PRO A 67 22.94 -10.31 4.13
N PRO A 68 23.55 -9.15 3.87
CA PRO A 68 24.79 -9.12 3.10
C PRO A 68 25.94 -9.70 3.94
N LYS A 69 26.86 -10.40 3.29
CA LYS A 69 28.10 -10.90 3.93
C LYS A 69 29.18 -9.80 4.06
N MET A 70 28.83 -8.55 3.78
CA MET A 70 29.72 -7.38 3.75
C MET A 70 29.00 -6.16 4.31
N ALA A 71 29.69 -5.06 4.54
CA ALA A 71 29.10 -3.81 4.97
C ALA A 71 28.06 -3.31 3.94
N ALA A 72 27.03 -2.58 4.40
CA ALA A 72 25.97 -2.09 3.53
C ALA A 72 26.49 -1.17 2.41
N ALA A 73 27.52 -0.36 2.71
CA ALA A 73 28.17 0.51 1.71
C ALA A 73 28.84 -0.31 0.61
N ASP A 74 29.56 -1.37 0.97
CA ASP A 74 30.23 -2.25 -0.01
C ASP A 74 29.23 -3.00 -0.87
N ALA A 75 28.10 -3.44 -0.27
CA ALA A 75 27.02 -4.09 -0.99
C ALA A 75 26.33 -3.12 -1.96
N ALA A 76 26.15 -1.86 -1.56
CA ALA A 76 25.60 -0.82 -2.43
C ALA A 76 26.52 -0.53 -3.61
N MET A 77 27.82 -0.35 -3.37
CA MET A 77 28.80 -0.08 -4.43
C MET A 77 28.95 -1.26 -5.39
N LYS A 78 28.92 -2.49 -4.88
CA LYS A 78 29.18 -3.69 -5.70
C LYS A 78 27.94 -4.21 -6.42
N HIS A 79 26.76 -4.09 -5.80
CA HIS A 79 25.54 -4.74 -6.25
C HIS A 79 24.35 -3.80 -6.41
N GLY A 80 24.48 -2.51 -6.06
CA GLY A 80 23.37 -1.55 -6.04
C GLY A 80 22.26 -1.88 -5.00
N THR A 81 22.57 -2.72 -4.00
CA THR A 81 21.55 -3.25 -3.07
C THR A 81 21.90 -2.93 -1.60
N ALA A 82 21.09 -3.40 -0.66
CA ALA A 82 21.26 -3.24 0.79
C ALA A 82 21.00 -1.83 1.33
N VAL A 83 20.57 -0.88 0.52
CA VAL A 83 20.23 0.50 0.90
C VAL A 83 18.85 0.87 0.39
N LEU A 84 18.29 1.95 0.94
CA LEU A 84 16.99 2.49 0.51
C LEU A 84 17.23 3.83 -0.18
N ASN A 85 16.58 4.05 -1.30
CA ASN A 85 16.64 5.32 -2.02
C ASN A 85 15.67 6.34 -1.39
N ILE A 86 16.09 6.93 -0.30
CA ILE A 86 15.28 7.88 0.47
C ILE A 86 15.00 9.15 -0.33
N ASP A 87 15.99 9.67 -1.04
CA ASP A 87 15.83 10.96 -1.73
C ASP A 87 14.82 10.90 -2.86
N ALA A 88 14.73 9.80 -3.59
CA ALA A 88 13.73 9.59 -4.63
C ALA A 88 12.32 9.34 -4.07
N THR A 89 12.19 9.10 -2.77
CA THR A 89 10.92 8.74 -2.10
C THR A 89 10.49 9.73 -1.03
N ARG A 90 11.13 10.91 -0.98
CA ARG A 90 10.72 11.98 -0.06
C ARG A 90 9.28 12.40 -0.31
N ILE A 91 8.60 12.73 0.78
CA ILE A 91 7.26 13.32 0.73
C ILE A 91 7.43 14.82 0.49
N ASP A 92 6.80 15.34 -0.55
CA ASP A 92 6.86 16.75 -0.90
C ASP A 92 6.45 17.63 0.29
N SER A 93 7.10 18.76 0.41
CA SER A 93 6.80 19.73 1.46
C SER A 93 7.05 21.15 0.97
N GLU A 94 6.26 22.06 1.50
CA GLU A 94 6.56 23.48 1.41
C GLU A 94 7.93 23.78 2.07
N GLU A 95 8.46 24.98 1.81
CA GLU A 95 9.67 25.45 2.46
C GLU A 95 9.52 25.36 3.99
N ARG A 96 10.50 24.80 4.64
CA ARG A 96 10.50 24.56 6.09
C ARG A 96 11.87 24.74 6.69
N ASP A 97 11.92 24.84 8.01
CA ASP A 97 13.19 24.90 8.73
C ASP A 97 13.99 23.60 8.54
N ALA A 98 15.23 23.76 8.14
CA ALA A 98 16.23 22.70 8.17
C ALA A 98 16.72 22.54 9.60
N VAL A 99 16.58 21.33 10.13
CA VAL A 99 16.93 21.05 11.54
C VAL A 99 18.03 20.03 11.60
N ALA A 100 19.17 20.41 12.17
CA ALA A 100 20.21 19.47 12.57
C ALA A 100 19.94 18.97 14.00
N THR A 101 20.13 17.67 14.21
CA THR A 101 20.03 17.05 15.53
C THR A 101 21.42 16.64 15.98
N TYR A 102 21.92 17.28 17.02
CA TYR A 102 23.20 16.93 17.62
C TYR A 102 22.97 16.04 18.85
N ARG A 103 23.80 15.00 18.97
CA ARG A 103 23.95 14.29 20.23
C ARG A 103 25.04 15.02 21.02
N GLU A 104 24.71 15.62 22.15
CA GLU A 104 25.74 15.98 23.09
C GLU A 104 26.46 14.69 23.52
N LYS A 105 27.79 14.68 23.44
CA LYS A 105 28.57 13.67 24.14
C LYS A 105 28.31 13.89 25.63
N ALA A 106 27.38 13.14 26.19
CA ALA A 106 27.21 13.09 27.62
C ALA A 106 28.54 12.65 28.22
N GLY A 107 29.10 13.46 29.13
CA GLY A 107 30.13 13.00 30.03
C GLY A 107 29.66 11.69 30.66
N SER A 108 30.56 10.75 30.80
CA SER A 108 30.37 9.35 31.15
C SER A 108 29.60 9.16 32.47
N GLU A 109 28.29 9.30 32.44
CA GLU A 109 27.43 8.75 33.50
C GLU A 109 26.40 7.81 32.84
N VAL A 110 26.71 6.53 32.92
CA VAL A 110 25.90 5.40 32.57
C VAL A 110 24.81 5.25 33.62
N HIS A 111 23.69 5.89 33.47
CA HIS A 111 22.42 5.47 34.09
C HIS A 111 21.26 6.11 33.31
N GLY A 112 20.56 5.33 32.50
CA GLY A 112 19.13 5.43 32.18
C GLY A 112 18.51 6.76 31.72
N GLY A 113 19.28 7.79 31.45
CA GLY A 113 18.78 9.10 31.04
C GLY A 113 18.46 9.13 29.55
N ALA A 114 17.24 9.49 29.19
CA ALA A 114 16.87 9.78 27.82
C ALA A 114 17.85 10.82 27.23
N LEU A 115 18.58 10.45 26.18
CA LEU A 115 19.50 11.33 25.46
C LEU A 115 18.74 12.58 25.00
N LYS A 116 18.97 13.72 25.56
CA LYS A 116 18.46 15.01 25.10
C LYS A 116 19.01 15.25 23.71
N LYS A 117 18.13 15.20 22.72
CA LYS A 117 18.46 15.56 21.33
C LYS A 117 18.29 17.07 21.22
N ASN A 118 19.38 17.80 21.13
CA ASN A 118 19.31 19.22 20.84
C ASN A 118 19.01 19.40 19.35
N ARG A 119 17.93 20.11 19.04
CA ARG A 119 17.53 20.46 17.69
C ARG A 119 17.92 21.91 17.42
N VAL A 120 18.73 22.13 16.39
CA VAL A 120 19.14 23.47 15.97
C VAL A 120 18.65 23.70 14.56
N VAL A 121 17.97 24.82 14.31
CA VAL A 121 17.61 25.26 12.97
C VAL A 121 18.88 25.73 12.27
N THR A 122 19.21 25.09 11.15
CA THR A 122 20.43 25.38 10.37
C THR A 122 20.15 26.19 9.10
N GLY A 123 18.88 26.51 8.84
CA GLY A 123 18.46 27.27 7.66
C GLY A 123 17.05 26.87 7.23
N ARG A 124 16.74 27.15 5.96
CA ARG A 124 15.49 26.75 5.33
C ARG A 124 15.74 25.74 4.22
N THR A 125 14.79 24.88 3.95
CA THR A 125 14.90 23.84 2.93
C THR A 125 13.56 23.57 2.25
N THR A 126 13.59 23.34 0.94
CA THR A 126 12.49 22.82 0.13
C THR A 126 12.61 21.31 -0.09
N LEU A 127 13.70 20.70 0.43
CA LEU A 127 13.88 19.26 0.33
C LEU A 127 12.71 18.54 1.03
N GLY A 128 12.03 17.66 0.33
CA GLY A 128 10.90 16.90 0.84
C GLY A 128 11.21 16.18 2.16
N ARG A 129 10.16 15.81 2.89
CA ARG A 129 10.30 15.13 4.19
C ARG A 129 10.80 13.70 3.99
N TRP A 130 11.57 13.22 4.95
CA TRP A 130 11.92 11.80 5.04
C TRP A 130 10.65 10.94 5.02
N PRO A 131 10.55 9.93 4.16
CA PRO A 131 9.33 9.13 4.05
C PRO A 131 9.02 8.41 5.36
N ALA A 132 7.75 8.46 5.75
CA ALA A 132 7.26 7.70 6.88
C ALA A 132 7.02 6.23 6.47
N ASN A 133 7.04 5.33 7.45
CA ASN A 133 6.73 3.92 7.24
C ASN A 133 5.22 3.61 7.27
N VAL A 134 4.40 4.63 7.12
CA VAL A 134 2.93 4.55 7.04
C VAL A 134 2.48 5.14 5.71
N VAL A 135 1.57 4.45 5.05
CA VAL A 135 0.87 4.92 3.85
C VAL A 135 -0.61 5.00 4.18
N MET A 136 -1.25 6.10 3.84
CA MET A 136 -2.67 6.33 4.07
C MET A 136 -3.47 6.14 2.78
N ASP A 137 -4.72 5.70 2.90
CA ASP A 137 -5.66 5.90 1.81
C ASP A 137 -6.22 7.34 1.85
N PRO A 138 -6.78 7.85 0.72
CA PRO A 138 -7.25 9.23 0.67
C PRO A 138 -8.40 9.54 1.63
N VAL A 139 -9.22 8.56 2.01
CA VAL A 139 -10.31 8.77 2.98
C VAL A 139 -9.73 9.04 4.36
N MET A 140 -8.81 8.18 4.80
CA MET A 140 -8.10 8.39 6.06
C MET A 140 -7.25 9.65 6.05
N ALA A 141 -6.68 10.02 4.89
CA ALA A 141 -5.92 11.25 4.76
C ALA A 141 -6.80 12.51 4.93
N ALA A 142 -8.03 12.48 4.40
CA ALA A 142 -9.00 13.57 4.57
C ALA A 142 -9.41 13.74 6.04
N GLU A 143 -9.68 12.63 6.73
CA GLU A 143 -10.02 12.64 8.17
C GLU A 143 -8.85 13.09 9.05
N ALA A 144 -7.62 12.73 8.66
CA ALA A 144 -6.42 13.12 9.39
C ALA A 144 -6.06 14.61 9.21
N GLY A 145 -6.66 15.30 8.22
CA GLY A 145 -6.40 16.71 7.96
C GLY A 145 -4.92 17.01 7.71
N ASP A 146 -4.41 18.05 8.33
CA ASP A 146 -3.03 18.54 8.13
C ASP A 146 -1.94 17.49 8.40
N ILE A 147 -2.22 16.48 9.19
CA ILE A 147 -1.25 15.42 9.49
C ILE A 147 -0.99 14.57 8.25
N SER A 148 -1.96 14.43 7.34
CA SER A 148 -1.83 13.63 6.11
C SER A 148 -0.64 14.05 5.23
N ARG A 149 -0.23 15.32 5.28
CA ARG A 149 0.93 15.86 4.55
C ARG A 149 2.28 15.22 4.91
N TYR A 150 2.32 14.41 5.95
CA TYR A 150 3.54 13.69 6.37
C TYR A 150 3.63 12.29 5.78
N PHE A 151 2.61 11.84 5.05
CA PHE A 151 2.48 10.46 4.60
C PHE A 151 2.26 10.38 3.08
N LEU A 152 2.70 9.28 2.50
CA LEU A 152 2.24 8.91 1.16
C LEU A 152 0.76 8.56 1.23
N CYS A 153 -0.05 9.16 0.34
CA CYS A 153 -1.47 8.85 0.21
C CYS A 153 -1.72 8.21 -1.15
N ALA A 154 -2.21 6.97 -1.18
CA ALA A 154 -2.40 6.24 -2.43
C ALA A 154 -3.66 5.37 -2.40
N ALA A 155 -4.47 5.47 -3.45
CA ALA A 155 -5.59 4.58 -3.71
C ALA A 155 -5.71 4.26 -5.21
N ALA A 156 -6.16 3.04 -5.51
CA ALA A 156 -6.43 2.65 -6.89
C ALA A 156 -7.76 3.23 -7.37
N SER A 157 -7.73 4.18 -8.31
CA SER A 157 -8.93 4.68 -8.98
C SER A 157 -9.51 3.65 -9.95
N THR A 158 -10.80 3.80 -10.30
CA THR A 158 -11.44 2.96 -11.32
C THR A 158 -10.74 3.10 -12.67
N LYS A 159 -10.30 4.30 -13.03
CA LYS A 159 -9.54 4.54 -14.26
C LYS A 159 -8.22 3.78 -14.24
N GLU A 160 -7.46 3.88 -13.19
CA GLU A 160 -6.17 3.19 -13.02
C GLU A 160 -6.32 1.66 -13.07
N ARG A 161 -7.39 1.12 -12.48
CA ARG A 161 -7.67 -0.32 -12.50
C ARG A 161 -7.86 -0.86 -13.91
N ASN A 162 -8.51 -0.08 -14.79
CA ASN A 162 -8.87 -0.47 -16.14
C ASN A 162 -7.93 0.07 -17.22
N ASP A 163 -6.87 0.78 -16.82
CA ASP A 163 -5.93 1.40 -17.73
C ASP A 163 -5.26 0.35 -18.64
N GLY A 164 -5.19 0.64 -19.94
CA GLY A 164 -4.69 -0.29 -20.95
C GLY A 164 -5.66 -1.40 -21.39
N LEU A 165 -6.87 -1.45 -20.82
CA LEU A 165 -7.90 -2.38 -21.29
C LEU A 165 -8.74 -1.78 -22.42
N PRO A 166 -9.26 -2.61 -23.35
CA PRO A 166 -10.18 -2.16 -24.39
C PRO A 166 -11.43 -1.49 -23.81
N PRO A 167 -12.07 -0.57 -24.56
CA PRO A 167 -13.33 0.03 -24.16
C PRO A 167 -14.39 -1.03 -23.82
N GLY A 168 -15.00 -0.92 -22.62
CA GLY A 168 -16.01 -1.86 -22.15
C GLY A 168 -15.46 -3.06 -21.38
N GLU A 169 -14.16 -3.32 -21.42
CA GLU A 169 -13.54 -4.31 -20.54
C GLU A 169 -13.27 -3.74 -19.15
N VAL A 170 -13.45 -4.55 -18.12
CA VAL A 170 -13.26 -4.18 -16.71
C VAL A 170 -12.30 -5.16 -16.05
N ASN A 171 -11.40 -4.62 -15.27
CA ASN A 171 -10.54 -5.42 -14.42
C ASN A 171 -11.33 -5.97 -13.23
N ASP A 172 -11.69 -7.24 -13.32
CA ASP A 172 -12.49 -7.96 -12.32
C ASP A 172 -11.68 -8.51 -11.15
N HIS A 173 -10.38 -8.25 -11.11
CA HIS A 173 -9.54 -8.70 -10.00
C HIS A 173 -9.95 -8.00 -8.69
N PRO A 174 -10.24 -8.76 -7.61
CA PRO A 174 -10.79 -8.18 -6.37
C PRO A 174 -9.81 -7.26 -5.63
N LEU A 175 -8.52 -7.42 -5.85
CA LEU A 175 -7.46 -6.80 -5.05
C LEU A 175 -6.45 -6.02 -5.90
N VAL A 176 -6.91 -5.17 -6.81
CA VAL A 176 -6.00 -4.27 -7.53
C VAL A 176 -5.43 -3.24 -6.56
N ARG A 177 -4.12 -3.14 -6.51
CA ARG A 177 -3.40 -2.21 -5.64
C ARG A 177 -3.13 -0.88 -6.36
N PRO A 178 -2.94 0.23 -5.63
CA PRO A 178 -2.56 1.51 -6.22
C PRO A 178 -1.20 1.44 -6.92
N VAL A 179 -1.11 1.92 -8.15
CA VAL A 179 0.16 1.99 -8.89
C VAL A 179 1.14 2.93 -8.19
N ASP A 180 0.68 4.06 -7.67
CA ASP A 180 1.54 5.03 -6.99
C ASP A 180 2.24 4.45 -5.75
N LEU A 181 1.56 3.58 -5.00
CA LEU A 181 2.19 2.86 -3.89
C LEU A 181 3.32 1.95 -4.40
N PHE A 182 3.08 1.21 -5.48
CA PHE A 182 4.09 0.31 -6.02
C PHE A 182 5.23 1.04 -6.72
N ARG A 183 4.96 2.17 -7.37
CA ARG A 183 6.00 3.06 -7.89
C ARG A 183 6.91 3.57 -6.78
N TRP A 184 6.32 4.03 -5.69
CA TRP A 184 7.07 4.46 -4.52
C TRP A 184 7.94 3.33 -3.95
N LEU A 185 7.40 2.10 -3.84
CA LEU A 185 8.16 0.93 -3.40
C LEU A 185 9.29 0.57 -4.36
N VAL A 186 9.05 0.63 -5.67
CA VAL A 186 10.09 0.38 -6.69
C VAL A 186 11.21 1.41 -6.58
N ARG A 187 10.89 2.70 -6.49
CA ARG A 187 11.89 3.77 -6.29
C ARG A 187 12.70 3.58 -5.01
N LEU A 188 12.04 3.14 -3.94
CA LEU A 188 12.69 2.93 -2.64
C LEU A 188 13.68 1.77 -2.66
N LEU A 189 13.38 0.71 -3.41
CA LEU A 189 14.03 -0.60 -3.28
C LEU A 189 14.83 -1.03 -4.49
N CYS A 190 14.39 -0.68 -5.69
CA CYS A 190 15.01 -1.14 -6.93
C CYS A 190 16.12 -0.17 -7.36
N PRO A 191 17.35 -0.63 -7.58
CA PRO A 191 18.39 0.21 -8.17
C PRO A 191 18.02 0.60 -9.61
N ALA A 192 18.64 1.65 -10.13
CA ALA A 192 18.50 2.02 -11.53
C ALA A 192 18.79 0.82 -12.44
N GLU A 193 17.96 0.63 -13.47
CA GLU A 193 18.05 -0.51 -14.41
C GLU A 193 17.90 -1.89 -13.77
N GLY A 194 17.51 -1.95 -12.49
CA GLY A 194 17.25 -3.20 -11.79
C GLY A 194 16.02 -3.92 -12.33
N THR A 195 15.82 -5.17 -11.92
CA THR A 195 14.65 -5.98 -12.30
C THR A 195 13.81 -6.30 -11.08
N VAL A 196 12.52 -6.04 -11.19
CA VAL A 196 11.50 -6.39 -10.18
C VAL A 196 10.91 -7.75 -10.53
N LEU A 197 10.92 -8.67 -9.56
CA LEU A 197 10.24 -9.97 -9.66
C LEU A 197 8.99 -9.95 -8.78
N ASP A 198 7.85 -10.27 -9.36
CA ASP A 198 6.59 -10.46 -8.62
C ASP A 198 6.02 -11.87 -8.91
N PRO A 199 6.15 -12.82 -7.99
CA PRO A 199 5.68 -14.19 -8.18
C PRO A 199 4.15 -14.34 -8.00
N PHE A 200 3.42 -13.25 -7.72
CA PHE A 200 1.96 -13.21 -7.55
C PHE A 200 1.39 -11.95 -8.21
N CYS A 201 1.79 -11.70 -9.46
CA CYS A 201 1.60 -10.41 -10.11
C CYS A 201 0.14 -10.03 -10.41
N GLY A 202 -0.79 -10.98 -10.35
CA GLY A 202 -2.20 -10.75 -10.62
C GLY A 202 -2.41 -10.02 -11.94
N THR A 203 -3.00 -8.84 -11.89
CA THR A 203 -3.24 -7.98 -13.06
C THR A 203 -2.12 -6.96 -13.32
N GLY A 204 -0.91 -7.24 -12.84
CA GLY A 204 0.32 -6.56 -13.25
C GLY A 204 0.55 -5.17 -12.68
N THR A 205 -0.02 -4.80 -11.54
CA THR A 205 0.22 -3.48 -10.94
C THR A 205 1.70 -3.22 -10.66
N THR A 206 2.42 -4.22 -10.15
CA THR A 206 3.87 -4.14 -9.92
C THR A 206 4.63 -3.95 -11.23
N GLY A 207 4.20 -4.61 -12.31
CA GLY A 207 4.81 -4.48 -13.63
C GLY A 207 4.61 -3.09 -14.25
N VAL A 208 3.40 -2.53 -14.11
CA VAL A 208 3.13 -1.14 -14.50
C VAL A 208 4.06 -0.18 -13.77
N ALA A 209 4.16 -0.32 -12.45
CA ALA A 209 5.02 0.50 -11.61
C ALA A 209 6.51 0.36 -12.00
N ALA A 210 7.00 -0.86 -12.18
CA ALA A 210 8.39 -1.13 -12.57
C ALA A 210 8.75 -0.47 -13.90
N VAL A 211 7.89 -0.63 -14.90
CA VAL A 211 8.08 -0.01 -16.23
C VAL A 211 8.07 1.53 -16.12
N GLU A 212 7.14 2.12 -15.41
CA GLU A 212 7.07 3.58 -15.25
C GLU A 212 8.29 4.16 -14.52
N GLU A 213 8.94 3.38 -13.68
CA GLU A 213 10.19 3.75 -13.00
C GLU A 213 11.47 3.31 -13.75
N GLY A 214 11.33 2.80 -14.97
CA GLY A 214 12.49 2.41 -15.82
C GLY A 214 13.18 1.11 -15.40
N CYS A 215 12.51 0.27 -14.63
CA CYS A 215 13.01 -1.03 -14.20
C CYS A 215 12.53 -2.17 -15.10
N GLY A 216 13.32 -3.25 -15.18
CA GLY A 216 12.88 -4.53 -15.73
C GLY A 216 11.80 -5.16 -14.86
N PHE A 217 10.96 -6.02 -15.47
CA PHE A 217 9.90 -6.70 -14.75
C PHE A 217 9.78 -8.17 -15.18
N VAL A 218 9.64 -9.04 -14.17
CA VAL A 218 9.29 -10.45 -14.35
C VAL A 218 8.09 -10.74 -13.44
N GLY A 219 6.95 -11.06 -14.03
CA GLY A 219 5.71 -11.37 -13.31
C GLY A 219 5.32 -12.83 -13.48
N ILE A 220 4.84 -13.45 -12.42
CA ILE A 220 4.31 -14.82 -12.41
C ILE A 220 2.96 -14.78 -11.71
N ASP A 221 1.97 -15.49 -12.24
CA ASP A 221 0.72 -15.77 -11.56
C ASP A 221 0.17 -17.12 -12.02
N ARG A 222 -0.56 -17.79 -11.14
CA ARG A 222 -1.21 -19.06 -11.47
C ARG A 222 -2.41 -18.92 -12.40
N ASN A 223 -3.00 -17.72 -12.45
CA ASN A 223 -4.17 -17.43 -13.27
C ASN A 223 -3.70 -16.86 -14.62
N GLU A 224 -3.66 -17.70 -15.64
CA GLU A 224 -3.25 -17.35 -16.98
C GLU A 224 -4.03 -16.17 -17.55
N ARG A 225 -5.35 -16.10 -17.34
CA ARG A 225 -6.19 -15.00 -17.83
C ARG A 225 -5.74 -13.65 -17.26
N TRP A 226 -5.40 -13.58 -15.98
CA TRP A 226 -4.93 -12.33 -15.38
C TRP A 226 -3.60 -11.88 -15.98
N VAL A 227 -2.71 -12.83 -16.27
CA VAL A 227 -1.41 -12.52 -16.88
C VAL A 227 -1.60 -12.07 -18.33
N THR A 228 -2.16 -12.92 -19.19
CA THR A 228 -2.20 -12.71 -20.64
C THR A 228 -3.20 -11.65 -21.07
N THR A 229 -4.35 -11.57 -20.39
CA THR A 229 -5.42 -10.66 -20.80
C THR A 229 -5.35 -9.30 -20.12
N LEU A 230 -4.96 -9.25 -18.83
CA LEU A 230 -4.99 -8.02 -18.05
C LEU A 230 -3.60 -7.44 -17.81
N ALA A 231 -2.67 -8.23 -17.26
CA ALA A 231 -1.36 -7.73 -16.87
C ALA A 231 -0.52 -7.29 -18.08
N GLU A 232 -0.45 -8.11 -19.12
CA GLU A 232 0.33 -7.79 -20.32
C GLU A 232 -0.14 -6.50 -20.98
N ARG A 233 -1.47 -6.31 -21.12
CA ARG A 233 -2.05 -5.09 -21.71
C ARG A 233 -1.76 -3.84 -20.89
N ARG A 234 -1.95 -3.90 -19.59
CA ARG A 234 -1.68 -2.79 -18.67
C ARG A 234 -0.20 -2.40 -18.68
N ILE A 235 0.68 -3.38 -18.69
CA ILE A 235 2.13 -3.15 -18.74
C ILE A 235 2.56 -2.61 -20.12
N ALA A 236 1.97 -3.10 -21.21
CA ALA A 236 2.23 -2.59 -22.55
C ALA A 236 1.83 -1.11 -22.69
N GLU A 237 0.67 -0.73 -22.17
CA GLU A 237 0.23 0.67 -22.12
C GLU A 237 1.18 1.54 -21.30
N ALA A 238 1.66 1.06 -20.16
CA ALA A 238 2.65 1.77 -19.35
C ALA A 238 3.97 2.01 -20.13
N ARG A 239 4.42 1.04 -20.93
CA ARG A 239 5.60 1.20 -21.82
C ARG A 239 5.41 2.28 -22.87
N VAL A 240 4.22 2.34 -23.47
CA VAL A 240 3.89 3.40 -24.45
C VAL A 240 3.97 4.78 -23.80
N ARG A 241 3.39 4.94 -22.62
CA ARG A 241 3.45 6.19 -21.85
C ARG A 241 4.89 6.59 -21.47
N GLN A 242 5.68 5.63 -21.03
CA GLN A 242 7.09 5.88 -20.68
C GLN A 242 7.88 6.38 -21.89
N THR A 243 7.72 5.73 -23.05
CA THR A 243 8.40 6.13 -24.30
C THR A 243 8.01 7.54 -24.72
N GLN A 244 6.74 7.92 -24.54
CA GLN A 244 6.25 9.26 -24.86
C GLN A 244 6.81 10.35 -23.92
N ARG A 245 7.01 10.01 -22.64
CA ARG A 245 7.63 10.92 -21.64
C ARG A 245 9.12 11.15 -21.91
N GLY A 246 9.84 10.13 -22.35
CA GLY A 246 11.27 10.23 -22.68
C GLY A 246 11.59 11.00 -23.96
N ARG A 247 10.58 11.33 -24.79
CA ARG A 247 10.72 12.11 -26.03
C ARG A 247 10.42 13.62 -25.86
N ARG A 248 9.99 14.05 -24.69
CA ARG A 248 9.77 15.45 -24.32
C ARG A 248 10.89 15.98 -23.46
#